data_626fe99f140c550aaf08d4c958c0b649
#
_entry.id   626fe99f140c550aaf08d4c958c0b649
#
_cell.length_a   1.000
_cell.length_b   1.000
_cell.length_c   1.000
_cell.angle_alpha   90.00
_cell.angle_beta   90.00
_cell.angle_gamma   90.00
#
_symmetry.space_group_name_H-M   'P 1'
#
loop_
_entity.id
_entity.type
_entity.pdbx_description
1 polymer ?
#
loop_
_entity_poly.entity_id
_entity_poly.type
_entity_poly.pdbx_seq_one_letter_code
_entity_poly.pdbx_strand_id
1 'polypeptide(L)'
;MTNNIIDELSWRKLIKDISNSEKVLTAQKLQKAIYCGFDPTNDSLHLGNLIQILLLRRFALFGFQSLAVIGGATAMIGDPSGKSQERNLLSQEQLKNNIKGISKQLSSLINQQEFSDLNPLDLIRDFKILNNHDYQHLEMVFKSINPNAQYKDSLITILKELPLPLQELNLSEQELTELYQGLNLNVNYLKQQAKLADLNFHQLLKYLNTWIAAWKEFCQLAWGQTKSTKVKDIKILNNSDWLSNFKLFDFLRDVAKDFNVNQMLSKEMVAKRLETGISYTEFSYMVLQGYDFYHLYTKENCYLQSGGSDQWGNITAGLDLIHRKIGAESQAAGLTINLLTKSNGEKFGKSEKGAIFLSEAKTSTYELYQFLFNQEDKDLEKLFASLTFFDQKQIAFISQLHRKNPTLRIGQKVLAATITIFVHQLPGYFKALKITNALFNNEIHQLTTSEILSIFKDVPTIKQTSDETLIAILVNHKICNSKRQVRELIHDQAIVVNGQKITDENLIISKKAAINQQITLIKKGKRNYYLVFHQ
;
A
#
# COMPACT_ATOMS: atom_id res chain seq x y z
N MET A 1 2.89 0.27 -23.06
CA MET A 1 3.35 -1.05 -22.58
C MET A 1 4.23 -1.68 -23.64
N THR A 2 5.20 -2.48 -23.24
CA THR A 2 6.06 -3.29 -24.12
C THR A 2 5.25 -4.41 -24.81
N ASN A 3 5.85 -5.09 -25.81
CA ASN A 3 5.14 -6.13 -26.55
C ASN A 3 4.95 -7.44 -25.78
N ASN A 4 5.76 -7.71 -24.79
CA ASN A 4 5.70 -8.92 -23.99
C ASN A 4 6.11 -8.66 -22.54
N ILE A 5 5.79 -9.62 -21.66
CA ILE A 5 6.03 -9.52 -20.22
C ILE A 5 7.54 -9.49 -19.86
N ILE A 6 8.38 -10.20 -20.61
CA ILE A 6 9.84 -10.23 -20.34
C ILE A 6 10.45 -8.85 -20.58
N ASP A 7 10.11 -8.20 -21.68
CA ASP A 7 10.56 -6.84 -21.97
C ASP A 7 10.08 -5.86 -20.91
N GLU A 8 8.80 -6.01 -20.48
CA GLU A 8 8.21 -5.17 -19.43
C GLU A 8 8.96 -5.31 -18.09
N LEU A 9 9.24 -6.53 -17.67
CA LEU A 9 9.95 -6.77 -16.42
C LEU A 9 11.45 -6.43 -16.50
N SER A 10 12.05 -6.58 -17.68
CA SER A 10 13.48 -6.31 -17.91
C SER A 10 13.80 -4.83 -17.82
N TRP A 11 13.04 -3.95 -18.52
CA TRP A 11 13.31 -2.51 -18.44
C TRP A 11 13.05 -1.96 -17.03
N ARG A 12 12.13 -2.58 -16.28
CA ARG A 12 11.88 -2.25 -14.86
C ARG A 12 12.97 -2.80 -13.92
N LYS A 13 13.92 -3.57 -14.44
CA LYS A 13 14.98 -4.25 -13.67
C LYS A 13 14.41 -5.14 -12.56
N LEU A 14 13.24 -5.74 -12.81
CA LEU A 14 12.58 -6.60 -11.85
C LEU A 14 13.12 -8.03 -11.88
N ILE A 15 13.42 -8.58 -13.06
CA ILE A 15 13.89 -9.97 -13.19
C ILE A 15 15.24 -10.15 -12.48
N LYS A 16 15.34 -11.16 -11.62
CA LYS A 16 16.58 -11.65 -11.06
C LYS A 16 17.03 -12.91 -11.78
N ASP A 17 16.21 -13.94 -11.77
CA ASP A 17 16.46 -15.23 -12.41
C ASP A 17 15.26 -15.63 -13.27
N ILE A 18 15.51 -16.34 -14.36
CA ILE A 18 14.50 -16.94 -15.23
C ILE A 18 15.00 -18.28 -15.73
N SER A 19 14.19 -19.33 -15.58
CA SER A 19 14.60 -20.68 -15.95
C SER A 19 14.59 -20.90 -17.47
N ASN A 20 13.62 -20.33 -18.19
CA ASN A 20 13.50 -20.43 -19.64
C ASN A 20 12.57 -19.33 -20.19
N SER A 21 13.15 -18.38 -20.91
CA SER A 21 12.42 -17.24 -21.50
C SER A 21 11.43 -17.64 -22.59
N GLU A 22 11.74 -18.65 -23.39
CA GLU A 22 10.87 -19.11 -24.48
C GLU A 22 9.59 -19.75 -23.91
N LYS A 23 9.70 -20.54 -22.84
CA LYS A 23 8.54 -21.12 -22.15
C LYS A 23 7.65 -20.04 -21.54
N VAL A 24 8.23 -18.95 -20.98
CA VAL A 24 7.44 -17.82 -20.49
C VAL A 24 6.67 -17.13 -21.60
N LEU A 25 7.31 -16.87 -22.76
CA LEU A 25 6.65 -16.26 -23.92
C LEU A 25 5.59 -17.19 -24.52
N THR A 26 5.84 -18.49 -24.54
CA THR A 26 4.86 -19.49 -24.97
C THR A 26 3.65 -19.51 -24.02
N ALA A 27 3.88 -19.48 -22.71
CA ALA A 27 2.81 -19.38 -21.72
C ALA A 27 1.98 -18.10 -21.88
N GLN A 28 2.62 -16.96 -22.24
CA GLN A 28 1.90 -15.72 -22.57
C GLN A 28 1.01 -15.89 -23.79
N LYS A 29 1.54 -16.41 -24.90
CA LYS A 29 0.75 -16.65 -26.12
C LYS A 29 -0.45 -17.56 -25.89
N LEU A 30 -0.26 -18.59 -25.08
CA LEU A 30 -1.30 -19.58 -24.72
C LEU A 30 -2.19 -19.12 -23.56
N GLN A 31 -1.99 -17.92 -23.03
CA GLN A 31 -2.73 -17.37 -21.89
C GLN A 31 -2.81 -18.30 -20.67
N LYS A 32 -1.71 -19.00 -20.39
CA LYS A 32 -1.57 -19.93 -19.27
C LYS A 32 -1.53 -19.21 -17.94
N ALA A 33 -1.66 -19.96 -16.84
CA ALA A 33 -1.62 -19.35 -15.53
C ALA A 33 -0.17 -19.18 -15.00
N ILE A 34 -0.03 -18.17 -14.14
CA ILE A 34 1.13 -17.92 -13.28
C ILE A 34 0.66 -17.86 -11.83
N TYR A 35 1.47 -18.34 -10.88
CA TYR A 35 1.18 -18.17 -9.47
C TYR A 35 2.32 -17.55 -8.68
N CYS A 36 1.94 -16.93 -7.56
CA CYS A 36 2.83 -16.51 -6.49
C CYS A 36 2.25 -16.94 -5.14
N GLY A 37 3.10 -17.42 -4.24
CA GLY A 37 2.73 -17.85 -2.89
C GLY A 37 2.75 -16.69 -1.89
N PHE A 38 1.81 -16.72 -0.93
CA PHE A 38 1.68 -15.78 0.17
C PHE A 38 1.48 -16.55 1.48
N ASP A 39 2.55 -16.70 2.25
CA ASP A 39 2.48 -17.35 3.56
C ASP A 39 1.82 -16.46 4.60
N PRO A 40 0.76 -16.93 5.29
CA PRO A 40 0.01 -16.18 6.29
C PRO A 40 0.74 -16.10 7.65
N THR A 41 1.94 -15.54 7.65
CA THR A 41 2.76 -15.36 8.86
C THR A 41 2.23 -14.25 9.78
N ASN A 42 1.31 -13.44 9.28
CA ASN A 42 0.61 -12.38 9.99
C ASN A 42 -0.81 -12.23 9.40
N ASP A 43 -1.73 -11.59 10.12
CA ASP A 43 -3.09 -11.30 9.64
C ASP A 43 -3.15 -10.16 8.60
N SER A 44 -2.02 -9.55 8.27
CA SER A 44 -1.87 -8.52 7.25
C SER A 44 -0.61 -8.74 6.41
N LEU A 45 -0.73 -8.51 5.12
CA LEU A 45 0.38 -8.32 4.21
C LEU A 45 1.12 -7.01 4.52
N HIS A 46 2.38 -6.93 4.16
CA HIS A 46 3.22 -5.74 4.33
C HIS A 46 3.70 -5.21 2.97
N LEU A 47 4.31 -4.04 2.96
CA LEU A 47 4.74 -3.36 1.75
C LEU A 47 5.73 -4.19 0.90
N GLY A 48 6.50 -5.11 1.52
CA GLY A 48 7.33 -6.07 0.79
C GLY A 48 6.54 -7.09 -0.04
N ASN A 49 5.30 -7.42 0.35
CA ASN A 49 4.43 -8.29 -0.44
C ASN A 49 3.75 -7.54 -1.60
N LEU A 50 3.68 -6.20 -1.51
CA LEU A 50 3.02 -5.39 -2.54
C LEU A 50 3.66 -5.59 -3.92
N ILE A 51 4.98 -5.75 -3.99
CA ILE A 51 5.67 -5.97 -5.27
C ILE A 51 5.20 -7.27 -5.96
N GLN A 52 4.92 -8.32 -5.18
CA GLN A 52 4.41 -9.59 -5.72
C GLN A 52 2.96 -9.45 -6.18
N ILE A 53 2.14 -8.70 -5.46
CA ILE A 53 0.75 -8.38 -5.88
C ILE A 53 0.77 -7.60 -7.21
N LEU A 54 1.61 -6.57 -7.30
CA LEU A 54 1.77 -5.78 -8.52
C LEU A 54 2.34 -6.62 -9.67
N LEU A 55 3.20 -7.59 -9.38
CA LEU A 55 3.73 -8.52 -10.36
C LEU A 55 2.61 -9.41 -10.95
N LEU A 56 1.79 -10.04 -10.11
CA LEU A 56 0.64 -10.83 -10.56
C LEU A 56 -0.32 -9.98 -11.42
N ARG A 57 -0.55 -8.73 -11.01
CA ARG A 57 -1.39 -7.81 -11.78
C ARG A 57 -0.75 -7.45 -13.13
N ARG A 58 0.58 -7.27 -13.21
CA ARG A 58 1.27 -7.06 -14.50
C ARG A 58 1.10 -8.28 -15.41
N PHE A 59 1.28 -9.48 -14.90
CA PHE A 59 1.04 -10.69 -15.68
C PHE A 59 -0.41 -10.75 -16.21
N ALA A 60 -1.39 -10.40 -15.39
CA ALA A 60 -2.79 -10.34 -15.81
C ALA A 60 -3.02 -9.32 -16.94
N LEU A 61 -2.34 -8.16 -16.90
CA LEU A 61 -2.37 -7.16 -17.97
C LEU A 61 -1.78 -7.68 -19.29
N PHE A 62 -0.85 -8.64 -19.23
CA PHE A 62 -0.27 -9.32 -20.40
C PHE A 62 -1.00 -10.60 -20.82
N GLY A 63 -2.22 -10.81 -20.29
CA GLY A 63 -3.13 -11.88 -20.71
C GLY A 63 -2.99 -13.19 -19.95
N PHE A 64 -2.11 -13.30 -18.95
CA PHE A 64 -2.03 -14.48 -18.11
C PHE A 64 -3.24 -14.60 -17.17
N GLN A 65 -3.62 -15.83 -16.81
CA GLN A 65 -4.41 -16.06 -15.62
C GLN A 65 -3.48 -16.00 -14.41
N SER A 66 -3.67 -15.04 -13.52
CA SER A 66 -2.86 -14.92 -12.31
C SER A 66 -3.52 -15.63 -11.13
N LEU A 67 -2.72 -16.33 -10.33
CA LEU A 67 -3.15 -17.08 -9.14
C LEU A 67 -2.37 -16.58 -7.92
N ALA A 68 -3.08 -16.15 -6.90
CA ALA A 68 -2.50 -15.86 -5.58
C ALA A 68 -2.74 -17.08 -4.67
N VAL A 69 -1.68 -17.77 -4.28
CA VAL A 69 -1.79 -18.98 -3.46
C VAL A 69 -1.45 -18.67 -2.02
N ILE A 70 -2.43 -18.84 -1.13
CA ILE A 70 -2.21 -18.71 0.31
C ILE A 70 -1.63 -20.00 0.84
N GLY A 71 -0.49 -19.88 1.52
CA GLY A 71 0.21 -21.01 2.13
C GLY A 71 -0.43 -21.49 3.44
N GLY A 72 -1.71 -21.89 3.40
CA GLY A 72 -2.42 -22.32 4.61
C GLY A 72 -1.84 -23.59 5.24
N ALA A 73 -1.39 -24.54 4.43
CA ALA A 73 -0.70 -25.73 4.92
C ALA A 73 0.80 -25.47 5.14
N THR A 74 1.46 -24.81 4.19
CA THR A 74 2.91 -24.55 4.26
C THR A 74 3.31 -23.63 5.40
N ALA A 75 2.44 -22.71 5.83
CA ALA A 75 2.71 -21.86 6.99
C ALA A 75 2.78 -22.61 8.33
N MET A 76 2.21 -23.83 8.41
CA MET A 76 2.37 -24.69 9.58
C MET A 76 3.79 -25.28 9.68
N ILE A 77 4.52 -25.26 8.59
CA ILE A 77 5.88 -25.79 8.48
C ILE A 77 6.92 -24.65 8.60
N GLY A 78 6.69 -23.56 7.86
CA GLY A 78 7.55 -22.39 7.83
C GLY A 78 8.66 -22.48 6.77
N ASP A 79 8.70 -21.49 5.88
CA ASP A 79 9.72 -21.35 4.83
C ASP A 79 11.08 -20.97 5.44
N PRO A 80 12.15 -21.76 5.24
CA PRO A 80 13.49 -21.43 5.69
C PRO A 80 14.18 -20.35 4.83
N SER A 81 13.64 -20.03 3.66
CA SER A 81 14.27 -19.13 2.69
C SER A 81 14.53 -17.73 3.28
N GLY A 82 15.79 -17.28 3.18
CA GLY A 82 16.19 -15.95 3.64
C GLY A 82 16.15 -15.73 5.14
N LYS A 83 16.11 -16.82 5.95
CA LYS A 83 16.10 -16.79 7.41
C LYS A 83 17.33 -17.47 7.99
N SER A 84 17.78 -16.96 9.15
CA SER A 84 18.89 -17.53 9.93
C SER A 84 18.44 -18.45 11.05
N GLN A 85 17.16 -18.41 11.43
CA GLN A 85 16.58 -19.20 12.53
C GLN A 85 15.23 -19.77 12.14
N GLU A 86 14.84 -20.88 12.77
CA GLU A 86 13.54 -21.51 12.62
C GLU A 86 12.42 -20.56 13.05
N ARG A 87 11.29 -20.61 12.36
CA ARG A 87 10.11 -19.80 12.71
C ARG A 87 9.38 -20.40 13.90
N ASN A 88 8.91 -19.54 14.80
CA ASN A 88 7.93 -19.96 15.79
C ASN A 88 6.65 -20.42 15.08
N LEU A 89 6.19 -21.62 15.42
CA LEU A 89 4.97 -22.17 14.87
C LEU A 89 3.76 -21.37 15.40
N LEU A 90 2.85 -21.03 14.49
CA LEU A 90 1.60 -20.37 14.82
C LEU A 90 0.60 -21.38 15.40
N SER A 91 -0.24 -20.96 16.33
CA SER A 91 -1.40 -21.76 16.73
C SER A 91 -2.38 -21.89 15.55
N GLN A 92 -3.20 -22.94 15.54
CA GLN A 92 -4.21 -23.14 14.49
C GLN A 92 -5.19 -21.97 14.40
N GLU A 93 -5.56 -21.39 15.55
CA GLU A 93 -6.45 -20.22 15.59
C GLU A 93 -5.79 -18.98 14.98
N GLN A 94 -4.52 -18.70 15.33
CA GLN A 94 -3.75 -17.61 14.75
C GLN A 94 -3.62 -17.77 13.23
N LEU A 95 -3.28 -18.98 12.78
CA LEU A 95 -3.15 -19.30 11.36
C LEU A 95 -4.48 -19.05 10.61
N LYS A 96 -5.60 -19.51 11.16
CA LYS A 96 -6.93 -19.30 10.58
C LYS A 96 -7.30 -17.82 10.47
N ASN A 97 -6.98 -17.04 11.51
CA ASN A 97 -7.20 -15.59 11.50
C ASN A 97 -6.30 -14.88 10.47
N ASN A 98 -5.04 -15.30 10.37
CA ASN A 98 -4.10 -14.76 9.40
C ASN A 98 -4.55 -15.06 7.96
N ILE A 99 -4.96 -16.29 7.65
CA ILE A 99 -5.50 -16.68 6.34
C ILE A 99 -6.68 -15.78 5.97
N LYS A 100 -7.63 -15.60 6.90
CA LYS A 100 -8.80 -14.75 6.67
C LYS A 100 -8.41 -13.28 6.38
N GLY A 101 -7.46 -12.74 7.15
CA GLY A 101 -6.98 -11.37 6.98
C GLY A 101 -6.30 -11.17 5.61
N ILE A 102 -5.37 -12.06 5.25
CA ILE A 102 -4.64 -12.02 3.97
C ILE A 102 -5.58 -12.25 2.79
N SER A 103 -6.51 -13.21 2.88
CA SER A 103 -7.49 -13.47 1.81
C SER A 103 -8.32 -12.22 1.51
N LYS A 104 -8.80 -11.54 2.56
CA LYS A 104 -9.56 -10.29 2.40
C LYS A 104 -8.72 -9.19 1.74
N GLN A 105 -7.46 -9.02 2.16
CA GLN A 105 -6.57 -8.03 1.57
C GLN A 105 -6.22 -8.34 0.12
N LEU A 106 -5.87 -9.58 -0.19
CA LEU A 106 -5.60 -10.00 -1.57
C LEU A 106 -6.81 -9.75 -2.46
N SER A 107 -8.01 -10.14 -2.01
CA SER A 107 -9.25 -9.90 -2.76
C SER A 107 -9.46 -8.41 -3.07
N SER A 108 -9.27 -7.53 -2.07
CA SER A 108 -9.46 -6.10 -2.27
C SER A 108 -8.40 -5.43 -3.14
N LEU A 109 -7.13 -5.90 -3.08
CA LEU A 109 -6.02 -5.32 -3.82
C LEU A 109 -5.92 -5.84 -5.26
N ILE A 110 -6.30 -7.10 -5.47
CA ILE A 110 -6.13 -7.80 -6.75
C ILE A 110 -7.34 -7.61 -7.66
N ASN A 111 -8.55 -7.72 -7.10
CA ASN A 111 -9.82 -7.62 -7.82
C ASN A 111 -10.48 -6.25 -7.59
N GLN A 112 -9.69 -5.19 -7.57
CA GLN A 112 -10.23 -3.83 -7.49
C GLN A 112 -11.19 -3.61 -8.66
N GLN A 113 -12.48 -3.62 -8.32
CA GLN A 113 -13.56 -3.41 -9.27
C GLN A 113 -13.45 -2.04 -9.92
N GLU A 114 -14.03 -1.92 -11.08
CA GLU A 114 -14.06 -0.68 -11.85
C GLU A 114 -14.54 0.49 -10.99
N PHE A 115 -13.94 1.64 -11.19
CA PHE A 115 -14.36 2.93 -10.60
C PHE A 115 -15.77 3.37 -11.03
N SER A 116 -16.50 2.51 -11.76
CA SER A 116 -17.88 2.75 -12.20
C SER A 116 -18.83 3.05 -11.03
N ASP A 117 -18.50 2.55 -9.83
CA ASP A 117 -19.39 2.59 -8.66
C ASP A 117 -19.04 3.69 -7.64
N LEU A 118 -18.03 4.54 -7.92
CA LEU A 118 -17.77 5.71 -7.07
C LEU A 118 -18.89 6.73 -7.26
N ASN A 119 -19.76 6.78 -6.25
CA ASN A 119 -20.75 7.85 -6.17
C ASN A 119 -20.02 9.19 -5.93
N PRO A 120 -20.18 10.19 -6.82
CA PRO A 120 -19.57 11.50 -6.65
C PRO A 120 -19.85 12.14 -5.30
N LEU A 121 -21.03 11.90 -4.75
CA LEU A 121 -21.45 12.42 -3.45
C LEU A 121 -20.66 11.80 -2.30
N ASP A 122 -20.32 10.52 -2.40
CA ASP A 122 -19.50 9.85 -1.38
C ASP A 122 -18.07 10.39 -1.38
N LEU A 123 -17.48 10.66 -2.55
CA LEU A 123 -16.19 11.32 -2.66
C LEU A 123 -16.20 12.71 -2.03
N ILE A 124 -17.22 13.52 -2.32
CA ILE A 124 -17.36 14.88 -1.76
C ILE A 124 -17.57 14.83 -0.24
N ARG A 125 -18.33 13.87 0.26
CA ARG A 125 -18.52 13.63 1.70
C ARG A 125 -17.22 13.23 2.37
N ASP A 126 -16.47 12.33 1.77
CA ASP A 126 -15.22 11.79 2.31
C ASP A 126 -14.11 12.84 2.37
N PHE A 127 -14.17 13.87 1.53
CA PHE A 127 -13.33 15.07 1.66
C PHE A 127 -13.66 15.94 2.88
N LYS A 128 -14.82 15.74 3.53
CA LYS A 128 -15.35 16.63 4.59
C LYS A 128 -15.34 18.13 4.22
N ILE A 129 -15.44 18.43 2.94
CA ILE A 129 -15.55 19.79 2.42
C ILE A 129 -16.91 20.37 2.80
N LEU A 130 -17.88 19.49 3.06
CA LEU A 130 -19.24 19.86 3.36
C LEU A 130 -19.60 19.56 4.80
N ASN A 131 -20.27 20.52 5.45
CA ASN A 131 -21.06 20.22 6.64
C ASN A 131 -22.27 19.34 6.25
N ASN A 132 -22.92 18.69 7.23
CA ASN A 132 -24.06 17.81 6.96
C ASN A 132 -25.23 18.49 6.21
N HIS A 133 -25.40 19.79 6.36
CA HIS A 133 -26.44 20.57 5.71
C HIS A 133 -26.15 20.74 4.21
N ASP A 134 -24.93 21.08 3.85
CA ASP A 134 -24.53 21.25 2.45
C ASP A 134 -24.49 19.92 1.69
N TYR A 135 -24.17 18.82 2.38
CA TYR A 135 -24.24 17.47 1.81
C TYR A 135 -25.68 17.09 1.45
N GLN A 136 -26.66 17.33 2.34
CA GLN A 136 -28.08 17.07 2.08
C GLN A 136 -28.61 17.90 0.91
N HIS A 137 -28.17 19.16 0.81
CA HIS A 137 -28.51 20.02 -0.32
C HIS A 137 -27.95 19.49 -1.65
N LEU A 138 -26.70 19.05 -1.70
CA LEU A 138 -26.11 18.44 -2.88
C LEU A 138 -26.84 17.15 -3.26
N GLU A 139 -27.16 16.30 -2.31
CA GLU A 139 -27.92 15.07 -2.56
C GLU A 139 -29.30 15.39 -3.17
N MET A 140 -29.99 16.43 -2.68
CA MET A 140 -31.25 16.89 -3.27
C MET A 140 -31.05 17.43 -4.69
N VAL A 141 -29.96 18.17 -4.95
CA VAL A 141 -29.62 18.70 -6.28
C VAL A 141 -29.38 17.56 -7.28
N PHE A 142 -28.66 16.50 -6.88
CA PHE A 142 -28.41 15.35 -7.74
C PHE A 142 -29.67 14.50 -8.00
N LYS A 143 -30.63 14.51 -7.07
CA LYS A 143 -31.90 13.77 -7.21
C LYS A 143 -33.00 14.59 -7.90
N SER A 144 -32.86 15.90 -8.04
CA SER A 144 -33.88 16.77 -8.62
C SER A 144 -33.77 16.89 -10.14
N ILE A 145 -34.89 16.71 -10.84
CA ILE A 145 -35.01 16.88 -12.30
C ILE A 145 -34.96 18.37 -12.71
N ASN A 146 -35.17 19.29 -11.76
CA ASN A 146 -35.22 20.74 -12.02
C ASN A 146 -34.58 21.54 -10.87
N PRO A 147 -33.24 21.72 -10.87
CA PRO A 147 -32.54 22.38 -9.78
C PRO A 147 -32.76 23.88 -9.82
N ASN A 148 -33.23 24.46 -8.71
CA ASN A 148 -33.41 25.89 -8.51
C ASN A 148 -32.06 26.64 -8.49
N ALA A 149 -32.07 27.90 -9.00
CA ALA A 149 -30.93 28.81 -8.97
C ALA A 149 -30.33 29.02 -7.57
N GLN A 150 -31.12 28.78 -6.53
CA GLN A 150 -30.74 28.86 -5.11
C GLN A 150 -29.52 27.97 -4.72
N TYR A 151 -29.26 26.91 -5.44
CA TYR A 151 -28.14 26.00 -5.15
C TYR A 151 -26.85 26.31 -5.93
N LYS A 152 -26.90 27.27 -6.85
CA LYS A 152 -25.76 27.59 -7.71
C LYS A 152 -24.54 28.06 -6.91
N ASP A 153 -24.74 29.00 -5.98
CA ASP A 153 -23.64 29.58 -5.20
C ASP A 153 -23.02 28.57 -4.24
N SER A 154 -23.84 27.71 -3.61
CA SER A 154 -23.35 26.60 -2.79
C SER A 154 -22.53 25.62 -3.62
N LEU A 155 -23.00 25.28 -4.83
CA LEU A 155 -22.27 24.39 -5.73
C LEU A 155 -20.95 25.01 -6.22
N ILE A 156 -20.92 26.32 -6.53
CA ILE A 156 -19.69 27.03 -6.88
C ILE A 156 -18.68 27.01 -5.74
N THR A 157 -19.13 27.26 -4.51
CA THR A 157 -18.26 27.21 -3.31
C THR A 157 -17.64 25.85 -3.17
N ILE A 158 -18.44 24.79 -3.27
CA ILE A 158 -17.98 23.40 -3.20
C ILE A 158 -16.97 23.10 -4.31
N LEU A 159 -17.30 23.44 -5.57
CA LEU A 159 -16.44 23.15 -6.71
C LEU A 159 -15.09 23.89 -6.65
N LYS A 160 -15.02 25.05 -5.99
CA LYS A 160 -13.74 25.76 -5.75
C LYS A 160 -12.84 25.04 -4.76
N GLU A 161 -13.43 24.33 -3.81
CA GLU A 161 -12.70 23.62 -2.75
C GLU A 161 -12.35 22.18 -3.13
N LEU A 162 -12.91 21.63 -4.23
CA LEU A 162 -12.62 20.29 -4.69
C LEU A 162 -11.15 20.17 -5.12
N PRO A 163 -10.34 19.34 -4.45
CA PRO A 163 -8.95 19.18 -4.82
C PRO A 163 -8.82 18.42 -6.14
N LEU A 164 -7.88 18.84 -6.95
CA LEU A 164 -7.50 18.15 -8.17
C LEU A 164 -6.54 17.00 -7.84
N PRO A 165 -6.49 15.92 -8.66
CA PRO A 165 -5.41 14.96 -8.54
C PRO A 165 -4.06 15.67 -8.53
N LEU A 166 -3.22 15.38 -7.52
CA LEU A 166 -1.88 15.97 -7.38
C LEU A 166 -1.85 17.51 -7.15
N GLN A 167 -2.96 18.13 -6.78
CA GLN A 167 -2.99 19.58 -6.50
C GLN A 167 -2.10 19.95 -5.30
N GLU A 168 -1.91 19.03 -4.35
CA GLU A 168 -1.02 19.20 -3.20
C GLU A 168 0.47 19.37 -3.58
N LEU A 169 0.82 19.22 -4.84
CA LEU A 169 2.17 19.50 -5.35
C LEU A 169 2.52 20.99 -5.30
N ASN A 170 1.52 21.87 -5.12
CA ASN A 170 1.68 23.34 -5.16
C ASN A 170 2.43 23.82 -6.41
N LEU A 171 2.11 23.21 -7.55
CA LEU A 171 2.64 23.59 -8.86
C LEU A 171 1.85 24.77 -9.43
N SER A 172 2.50 25.58 -10.27
CA SER A 172 1.81 26.54 -11.11
C SER A 172 0.83 25.82 -12.05
N GLU A 173 -0.17 26.51 -12.57
CA GLU A 173 -1.13 25.96 -13.52
C GLU A 173 -0.44 25.36 -14.77
N GLN A 174 0.64 26.01 -15.23
CA GLN A 174 1.42 25.52 -16.35
C GLN A 174 2.13 24.21 -16.01
N GLU A 175 2.83 24.13 -14.88
CA GLU A 175 3.53 22.92 -14.44
C GLU A 175 2.55 21.77 -14.16
N LEU A 176 1.40 22.05 -13.57
CA LEU A 176 0.36 21.05 -13.36
C LEU A 176 -0.21 20.56 -14.69
N THR A 177 -0.41 21.45 -15.67
CA THR A 177 -0.82 21.10 -17.04
C THR A 177 0.21 20.21 -17.71
N GLU A 178 1.51 20.56 -17.62
CA GLU A 178 2.61 19.75 -18.14
C GLU A 178 2.62 18.35 -17.48
N LEU A 179 2.45 18.28 -16.15
CA LEU A 179 2.40 17.01 -15.41
C LEU A 179 1.26 16.12 -15.89
N TYR A 180 0.06 16.68 -16.05
CA TYR A 180 -1.10 15.92 -16.53
C TYR A 180 -0.90 15.40 -17.95
N GLN A 181 -0.32 16.22 -18.85
CA GLN A 181 -0.01 15.80 -20.21
C GLN A 181 1.04 14.67 -20.22
N GLY A 182 2.07 14.80 -19.40
CA GLY A 182 3.12 13.78 -19.26
C GLY A 182 2.60 12.47 -18.69
N LEU A 183 1.56 12.51 -17.88
CA LEU A 183 0.88 11.33 -17.32
C LEU A 183 -0.26 10.81 -18.22
N ASN A 184 -0.54 11.44 -19.35
CA ASN A 184 -1.66 11.17 -20.25
C ASN A 184 -3.04 11.32 -19.55
N LEU A 185 -3.15 12.27 -18.61
CA LEU A 185 -4.39 12.64 -17.98
C LEU A 185 -5.08 13.78 -18.72
N ASN A 186 -6.41 13.86 -18.59
CA ASN A 186 -7.19 14.89 -19.23
C ASN A 186 -6.98 16.27 -18.55
N VAL A 187 -6.58 17.29 -19.30
CA VAL A 187 -6.30 18.64 -18.79
C VAL A 187 -7.48 19.63 -18.93
N ASN A 188 -8.57 19.22 -19.58
CA ASN A 188 -9.63 20.18 -19.95
C ASN A 188 -10.31 20.84 -18.76
N TYR A 189 -10.38 20.17 -17.60
CA TYR A 189 -11.01 20.74 -16.42
C TYR A 189 -10.13 21.79 -15.71
N LEU A 190 -8.79 21.75 -15.83
CA LEU A 190 -7.89 22.78 -15.29
C LEU A 190 -8.25 24.16 -15.86
N LYS A 191 -8.56 24.22 -17.15
CA LYS A 191 -8.93 25.45 -17.87
C LYS A 191 -10.31 26.01 -17.48
N GLN A 192 -11.17 25.21 -16.86
CA GLN A 192 -12.54 25.59 -16.50
C GLN A 192 -12.67 26.11 -15.07
N GLN A 193 -11.73 25.80 -14.19
CA GLN A 193 -11.78 26.19 -12.77
C GLN A 193 -11.82 27.72 -12.57
N ALA A 194 -11.09 28.46 -13.36
CA ALA A 194 -11.01 29.93 -13.27
C ALA A 194 -12.32 30.66 -13.62
N LYS A 195 -13.31 29.98 -14.20
CA LYS A 195 -14.55 30.59 -14.71
C LYS A 195 -15.83 30.06 -14.05
N LEU A 196 -15.73 29.40 -12.90
CA LEU A 196 -16.88 28.72 -12.25
C LEU A 196 -18.04 29.68 -11.98
N ALA A 197 -17.78 30.93 -11.61
CA ALA A 197 -18.81 31.94 -11.33
C ALA A 197 -19.66 32.29 -12.57
N ASP A 198 -19.08 32.21 -13.77
CA ASP A 198 -19.74 32.55 -15.03
C ASP A 198 -20.58 31.38 -15.59
N LEU A 199 -20.45 30.20 -15.02
CA LEU A 199 -21.12 28.98 -15.50
C LEU A 199 -22.59 28.95 -15.01
N ASN A 200 -23.49 28.48 -15.87
CA ASN A 200 -24.83 28.12 -15.44
C ASN A 200 -24.81 26.76 -14.70
N PHE A 201 -25.94 26.42 -14.05
CA PHE A 201 -26.01 25.21 -13.22
C PHE A 201 -25.68 23.91 -14.00
N HIS A 202 -26.17 23.79 -15.22
CA HIS A 202 -25.87 22.62 -16.07
C HIS A 202 -24.36 22.51 -16.41
N GLN A 203 -23.72 23.65 -16.66
CA GLN A 203 -22.27 23.70 -16.88
C GLN A 203 -21.47 23.36 -15.62
N LEU A 204 -21.95 23.76 -14.42
CA LEU A 204 -21.34 23.37 -13.14
C LEU A 204 -21.44 21.87 -12.88
N LEU A 205 -22.58 21.24 -13.19
CA LEU A 205 -22.71 19.77 -13.12
C LEU A 205 -21.79 19.07 -14.12
N LYS A 206 -21.65 19.62 -15.33
CA LYS A 206 -20.69 19.10 -16.31
C LYS A 206 -19.26 19.22 -15.82
N TYR A 207 -18.90 20.31 -15.16
CA TYR A 207 -17.60 20.49 -14.53
C TYR A 207 -17.34 19.43 -13.44
N LEU A 208 -18.30 19.20 -12.55
CA LEU A 208 -18.20 18.17 -11.52
C LEU A 208 -17.97 16.76 -12.14
N ASN A 209 -18.70 16.42 -13.19
CA ASN A 209 -18.49 15.16 -13.91
C ASN A 209 -17.09 15.08 -14.53
N THR A 210 -16.54 16.19 -15.01
CA THR A 210 -15.17 16.25 -15.54
C THR A 210 -14.14 16.06 -14.42
N TRP A 211 -14.38 16.62 -13.24
CA TRP A 211 -13.56 16.42 -12.04
C TRP A 211 -13.54 14.93 -11.61
N ILE A 212 -14.71 14.29 -11.58
CA ILE A 212 -14.82 12.85 -11.30
C ILE A 212 -14.04 12.04 -12.32
N ALA A 213 -14.14 12.40 -13.60
CA ALA A 213 -13.42 11.72 -14.67
C ALA A 213 -11.89 11.84 -14.50
N ALA A 214 -11.38 12.99 -14.06
CA ALA A 214 -9.96 13.20 -13.81
C ALA A 214 -9.43 12.29 -12.68
N TRP A 215 -10.15 12.19 -11.57
CA TRP A 215 -9.80 11.27 -10.50
C TRP A 215 -9.88 9.82 -10.97
N LYS A 216 -10.92 9.47 -11.74
CA LYS A 216 -11.05 8.14 -12.35
C LYS A 216 -9.83 7.80 -13.21
N GLU A 217 -9.41 8.71 -14.08
CA GLU A 217 -8.24 8.51 -14.92
C GLU A 217 -6.95 8.34 -14.11
N PHE A 218 -6.76 9.15 -13.06
CA PHE A 218 -5.59 9.02 -12.19
C PHE A 218 -5.58 7.68 -11.43
N CYS A 219 -6.71 7.24 -10.93
CA CYS A 219 -6.83 5.95 -10.25
C CYS A 219 -6.64 4.78 -11.22
N GLN A 220 -7.16 4.86 -12.43
CA GLN A 220 -6.91 3.87 -13.48
C GLN A 220 -5.41 3.75 -13.77
N LEU A 221 -4.73 4.89 -13.86
CA LEU A 221 -3.28 4.92 -14.03
C LEU A 221 -2.55 4.27 -12.83
N ALA A 222 -2.96 4.60 -11.60
CA ALA A 222 -2.40 4.00 -10.38
C ALA A 222 -2.58 2.48 -10.33
N TRP A 223 -3.69 1.96 -10.87
CA TRP A 223 -4.00 0.52 -10.88
C TRP A 223 -3.56 -0.23 -12.14
N GLY A 224 -2.93 0.47 -13.09
CA GLY A 224 -2.52 -0.10 -14.37
C GLY A 224 -3.68 -0.47 -15.27
N GLN A 225 -4.85 0.11 -15.04
CA GLN A 225 -6.00 -0.07 -15.93
C GLN A 225 -5.93 0.91 -17.10
N THR A 226 -6.37 0.46 -18.27
CA THR A 226 -6.59 1.34 -19.43
C THR A 226 -8.03 1.16 -19.89
N LYS A 227 -8.56 2.13 -20.63
CA LYS A 227 -9.93 2.06 -21.20
C LYS A 227 -10.18 0.80 -22.03
N SER A 228 -9.13 0.13 -22.50
CA SER A 228 -9.20 -1.04 -23.41
C SER A 228 -8.77 -2.37 -22.78
N THR A 229 -8.18 -2.39 -21.59
CA THR A 229 -7.66 -3.61 -20.97
C THR A 229 -8.64 -4.15 -19.92
N LYS A 230 -9.34 -5.23 -20.25
CA LYS A 230 -9.98 -6.06 -19.21
C LYS A 230 -8.88 -6.91 -18.56
N VAL A 231 -8.53 -6.62 -17.33
CA VAL A 231 -7.67 -7.46 -16.51
C VAL A 231 -8.48 -8.70 -16.13
N LYS A 232 -7.96 -9.89 -16.41
CA LYS A 232 -8.59 -11.14 -15.93
C LYS A 232 -8.56 -11.14 -14.41
N ASP A 233 -9.66 -11.57 -13.79
CA ASP A 233 -9.73 -11.72 -12.33
C ASP A 233 -8.63 -12.65 -11.85
N ILE A 234 -7.95 -12.24 -10.79
CA ILE A 234 -6.92 -13.04 -10.16
C ILE A 234 -7.60 -13.98 -9.18
N LYS A 235 -7.38 -15.29 -9.35
CA LYS A 235 -7.93 -16.30 -8.44
C LYS A 235 -7.09 -16.35 -7.16
N ILE A 236 -7.76 -16.46 -6.02
CA ILE A 236 -7.14 -16.71 -4.71
C ILE A 236 -7.40 -18.17 -4.36
N LEU A 237 -6.32 -18.92 -4.13
CA LEU A 237 -6.35 -20.34 -3.79
C LEU A 237 -5.68 -20.55 -2.43
N ASN A 238 -6.00 -21.66 -1.77
CA ASN A 238 -5.37 -22.05 -0.51
C ASN A 238 -4.75 -23.44 -0.66
N ASN A 239 -3.45 -23.56 -0.42
CA ASN A 239 -2.80 -24.87 -0.58
C ASN A 239 -3.23 -25.93 0.46
N SER A 240 -3.92 -25.54 1.52
CA SER A 240 -4.58 -26.48 2.42
C SER A 240 -5.62 -27.36 1.70
N ASP A 241 -6.24 -26.88 0.62
CA ASP A 241 -7.30 -27.59 -0.11
C ASP A 241 -6.78 -28.89 -0.74
N TRP A 242 -5.49 -28.96 -1.09
CA TRP A 242 -4.88 -30.15 -1.67
C TRP A 242 -3.83 -30.82 -0.78
N LEU A 243 -3.08 -30.06 0.04
CA LEU A 243 -2.05 -30.64 0.91
C LEU A 243 -2.63 -31.34 2.13
N SER A 244 -3.71 -30.83 2.72
CA SER A 244 -4.28 -31.39 3.96
C SER A 244 -4.93 -32.76 3.77
N ASN A 245 -5.21 -33.15 2.54
CA ASN A 245 -5.84 -34.43 2.22
C ASN A 245 -4.84 -35.60 2.06
N PHE A 246 -3.53 -35.33 2.06
CA PHE A 246 -2.54 -36.38 1.96
C PHE A 246 -2.46 -37.21 3.23
N LYS A 247 -2.44 -38.53 3.07
CA LYS A 247 -1.90 -39.46 4.09
C LYS A 247 -0.39 -39.50 4.02
N LEU A 248 0.27 -39.60 5.15
CA LEU A 248 1.73 -39.55 5.24
C LEU A 248 2.42 -40.49 4.25
N PHE A 249 2.00 -41.78 4.22
CA PHE A 249 2.63 -42.77 3.37
C PHE A 249 2.39 -42.51 1.88
N ASP A 250 1.23 -42.03 1.53
CA ASP A 250 0.93 -41.67 0.13
C ASP A 250 1.79 -40.49 -0.31
N PHE A 251 1.94 -39.45 0.52
CA PHE A 251 2.81 -38.33 0.24
C PHE A 251 4.27 -38.75 0.05
N LEU A 252 4.81 -39.60 0.95
CA LEU A 252 6.18 -40.06 0.86
C LEU A 252 6.41 -40.93 -0.40
N ARG A 253 5.45 -41.83 -0.72
CA ARG A 253 5.54 -42.70 -1.88
C ARG A 253 5.35 -41.97 -3.20
N ASP A 254 4.40 -41.04 -3.27
CA ASP A 254 3.95 -40.50 -4.55
C ASP A 254 4.53 -39.11 -4.87
N VAL A 255 5.07 -38.42 -3.86
CA VAL A 255 5.66 -37.09 -4.00
C VAL A 255 7.11 -37.06 -3.55
N ALA A 256 7.38 -37.35 -2.28
CA ALA A 256 8.71 -37.13 -1.68
C ALA A 256 9.83 -37.97 -2.32
N LYS A 257 9.51 -39.18 -2.82
CA LYS A 257 10.48 -40.04 -3.52
C LYS A 257 11.11 -39.39 -4.76
N ASP A 258 10.42 -38.43 -5.37
CA ASP A 258 10.90 -37.75 -6.57
C ASP A 258 11.85 -36.57 -6.26
N PHE A 259 12.10 -36.29 -4.98
CA PHE A 259 13.09 -35.30 -4.55
C PHE A 259 14.41 -35.97 -4.15
N ASN A 260 15.49 -35.56 -4.80
CA ASN A 260 16.83 -36.07 -4.49
C ASN A 260 17.43 -35.26 -3.35
N VAL A 261 17.74 -35.94 -2.22
CA VAL A 261 18.28 -35.31 -1.02
C VAL A 261 19.58 -34.55 -1.29
N ASN A 262 20.49 -35.08 -2.11
CA ASN A 262 21.76 -34.42 -2.44
C ASN A 262 21.50 -33.10 -3.21
N GLN A 263 20.53 -33.10 -4.13
CA GLN A 263 20.11 -31.86 -4.84
C GLN A 263 19.48 -30.85 -3.88
N MET A 264 18.66 -31.31 -2.94
CA MET A 264 18.06 -30.43 -1.94
C MET A 264 19.13 -29.79 -1.03
N LEU A 265 20.10 -30.59 -0.57
CA LEU A 265 21.21 -30.12 0.28
C LEU A 265 22.12 -29.12 -0.47
N SER A 266 22.27 -29.24 -1.78
CA SER A 266 23.09 -28.33 -2.61
C SER A 266 22.43 -26.96 -2.87
N LYS A 267 21.14 -26.80 -2.58
CA LYS A 267 20.47 -25.50 -2.75
C LYS A 267 21.04 -24.49 -1.74
N GLU A 268 21.43 -23.31 -2.20
CA GLU A 268 22.07 -22.26 -1.40
C GLU A 268 21.33 -21.95 -0.09
N MET A 269 19.98 -21.90 -0.15
CA MET A 269 19.15 -21.64 1.01
C MET A 269 19.26 -22.73 2.09
N VAL A 270 19.43 -24.00 1.69
CA VAL A 270 19.60 -25.13 2.60
C VAL A 270 21.04 -25.18 3.10
N ALA A 271 22.02 -25.03 2.22
CA ALA A 271 23.44 -25.03 2.56
C ALA A 271 23.77 -24.01 3.67
N LYS A 272 23.26 -22.79 3.58
CA LYS A 272 23.42 -21.77 4.62
C LYS A 272 22.81 -22.15 5.96
N ARG A 273 21.71 -22.92 5.94
CA ARG A 273 21.02 -23.35 7.16
C ARG A 273 21.64 -24.57 7.79
N LEU A 274 22.38 -25.39 7.03
CA LEU A 274 23.13 -26.55 7.57
C LEU A 274 24.19 -26.13 8.60
N GLU A 275 24.78 -24.94 8.43
CA GLU A 275 25.76 -24.38 9.36
C GLU A 275 25.16 -24.02 10.73
N THR A 276 23.90 -23.58 10.76
CA THR A 276 23.19 -23.14 11.97
C THR A 276 22.19 -24.18 12.49
N GLY A 277 21.99 -25.27 11.75
CA GLY A 277 20.97 -26.27 11.99
C GLY A 277 19.67 -26.01 11.24
N ILE A 278 19.11 -27.05 10.62
CA ILE A 278 17.79 -27.01 9.97
C ILE A 278 17.02 -28.25 10.45
N SER A 279 15.77 -28.06 10.89
CA SER A 279 14.90 -29.17 11.25
C SER A 279 14.42 -29.91 9.99
N TYR A 280 14.05 -31.19 10.15
CA TYR A 280 13.45 -31.96 9.06
C TYR A 280 12.17 -31.27 8.55
N THR A 281 11.43 -30.66 9.44
CA THR A 281 10.21 -29.88 9.12
C THR A 281 10.51 -28.74 8.15
N GLU A 282 11.46 -27.85 8.49
CA GLU A 282 11.88 -26.76 7.58
C GLU A 282 12.45 -27.31 6.26
N PHE A 283 13.25 -28.37 6.33
CA PHE A 283 13.85 -29.01 5.14
C PHE A 283 12.78 -29.55 4.19
N SER A 284 11.67 -30.08 4.72
CA SER A 284 10.56 -30.62 3.94
C SER A 284 9.72 -29.53 3.24
N TYR A 285 9.85 -28.25 3.62
CA TYR A 285 9.10 -27.15 3.01
C TYR A 285 9.27 -27.10 1.48
N MET A 286 10.49 -27.32 1.00
CA MET A 286 10.81 -27.35 -0.43
C MET A 286 9.98 -28.40 -1.20
N VAL A 287 9.71 -29.55 -0.57
CA VAL A 287 8.92 -30.64 -1.16
C VAL A 287 7.45 -30.22 -1.28
N LEU A 288 6.92 -29.55 -0.25
CA LEU A 288 5.54 -29.06 -0.23
C LEU A 288 5.30 -27.98 -1.29
N GLN A 289 6.16 -26.98 -1.37
CA GLN A 289 6.06 -25.92 -2.38
C GLN A 289 6.30 -26.47 -3.80
N GLY A 290 7.19 -27.46 -3.94
CA GLY A 290 7.38 -28.15 -5.22
C GLY A 290 6.12 -28.90 -5.67
N TYR A 291 5.41 -29.53 -4.73
CA TYR A 291 4.13 -30.16 -5.00
C TYR A 291 3.02 -29.14 -5.33
N ASP A 292 2.97 -28.00 -4.66
CA ASP A 292 2.05 -26.91 -5.02
C ASP A 292 2.18 -26.57 -6.50
N PHE A 293 3.40 -26.40 -7.00
CA PHE A 293 3.62 -26.09 -8.41
C PHE A 293 3.14 -27.20 -9.34
N TYR A 294 3.47 -28.47 -9.02
CA TYR A 294 3.00 -29.62 -9.79
C TYR A 294 1.47 -29.73 -9.80
N HIS A 295 0.82 -29.54 -8.63
CA HIS A 295 -0.63 -29.54 -8.52
C HIS A 295 -1.26 -28.45 -9.40
N LEU A 296 -0.79 -27.22 -9.30
CA LEU A 296 -1.27 -26.10 -10.07
C LEU A 296 -1.00 -26.25 -11.58
N TYR A 297 0.14 -26.85 -11.95
CA TYR A 297 0.47 -27.16 -13.32
C TYR A 297 -0.57 -28.12 -13.94
N THR A 298 -0.93 -29.16 -13.20
CA THR A 298 -1.84 -30.22 -13.67
C THR A 298 -3.31 -29.87 -13.56
N LYS A 299 -3.71 -29.06 -12.58
CA LYS A 299 -5.11 -28.76 -12.26
C LYS A 299 -5.57 -27.36 -12.70
N GLU A 300 -4.69 -26.38 -12.69
CA GLU A 300 -5.01 -24.97 -12.99
C GLU A 300 -4.34 -24.47 -14.29
N ASN A 301 -3.74 -25.33 -15.09
CA ASN A 301 -2.94 -24.94 -16.26
C ASN A 301 -1.88 -23.88 -15.92
N CYS A 302 -1.31 -23.94 -14.72
CA CYS A 302 -0.34 -22.99 -14.23
C CYS A 302 1.07 -23.36 -14.69
N TYR A 303 1.56 -22.69 -15.72
CA TYR A 303 2.86 -22.98 -16.32
C TYR A 303 4.01 -22.22 -15.65
N LEU A 304 3.70 -21.17 -14.90
CA LEU A 304 4.71 -20.29 -14.34
C LEU A 304 4.58 -20.17 -12.82
N GLN A 305 5.73 -20.23 -12.14
CA GLN A 305 5.85 -19.83 -10.73
C GLN A 305 6.72 -18.58 -10.62
N SER A 306 6.28 -17.61 -9.82
CA SER A 306 7.07 -16.43 -9.49
C SER A 306 7.26 -16.30 -7.98
N GLY A 307 8.36 -15.63 -7.58
CA GLY A 307 8.68 -15.34 -6.18
C GLY A 307 9.78 -14.31 -6.03
N GLY A 308 10.17 -13.99 -4.80
CA GLY A 308 11.38 -13.24 -4.51
C GLY A 308 12.64 -14.05 -4.87
N SER A 309 13.79 -13.38 -4.98
CA SER A 309 15.06 -14.06 -5.32
C SER A 309 15.45 -15.15 -4.32
N ASP A 310 14.98 -15.06 -3.08
CA ASP A 310 15.16 -16.09 -2.05
C ASP A 310 14.36 -17.38 -2.32
N GLN A 311 13.38 -17.35 -3.22
CA GLN A 311 12.53 -18.50 -3.58
C GLN A 311 13.09 -19.36 -4.71
N TRP A 312 14.22 -18.99 -5.33
CA TRP A 312 14.75 -19.68 -6.50
C TRP A 312 14.96 -21.19 -6.28
N GLY A 313 15.46 -21.56 -5.09
CA GLY A 313 15.65 -22.96 -4.70
C GLY A 313 14.35 -23.77 -4.68
N ASN A 314 13.29 -23.22 -4.10
CA ASN A 314 11.97 -23.85 -4.03
C ASN A 314 11.32 -23.93 -5.43
N ILE A 315 11.42 -22.86 -6.23
CA ILE A 315 10.89 -22.82 -7.61
C ILE A 315 11.55 -23.89 -8.48
N THR A 316 12.88 -23.99 -8.43
CA THR A 316 13.61 -24.99 -9.22
C THR A 316 13.32 -26.42 -8.77
N ALA A 317 13.09 -26.66 -7.48
CA ALA A 317 12.65 -27.96 -6.98
C ALA A 317 11.27 -28.37 -7.53
N GLY A 318 10.34 -27.41 -7.66
CA GLY A 318 9.06 -27.63 -8.33
C GLY A 318 9.19 -27.94 -9.82
N LEU A 319 10.08 -27.22 -10.53
CA LEU A 319 10.39 -27.51 -11.94
C LEU A 319 10.97 -28.93 -12.11
N ASP A 320 11.88 -29.33 -11.23
CA ASP A 320 12.49 -30.68 -11.22
C ASP A 320 11.41 -31.76 -11.01
N LEU A 321 10.45 -31.53 -10.10
CA LEU A 321 9.33 -32.45 -9.87
C LEU A 321 8.44 -32.56 -11.11
N ILE A 322 8.04 -31.44 -11.70
CA ILE A 322 7.20 -31.43 -12.91
C ILE A 322 7.91 -32.15 -14.05
N HIS A 323 9.21 -31.90 -14.25
CA HIS A 323 9.99 -32.56 -15.28
C HIS A 323 10.03 -34.10 -15.07
N ARG A 324 10.18 -34.57 -13.83
CA ARG A 324 10.17 -36.02 -13.51
C ARG A 324 8.81 -36.66 -13.73
N LYS A 325 7.73 -35.95 -13.44
CA LYS A 325 6.36 -36.49 -13.55
C LYS A 325 5.80 -36.42 -14.97
N ILE A 326 6.14 -35.36 -15.73
CA ILE A 326 5.55 -35.08 -17.05
C ILE A 326 6.52 -35.42 -18.18
N GLY A 327 7.84 -35.31 -17.96
CA GLY A 327 8.84 -35.55 -18.99
C GLY A 327 9.39 -34.25 -19.62
N ALA A 328 10.14 -34.43 -20.71
CA ALA A 328 10.85 -33.36 -21.40
C ALA A 328 9.93 -32.33 -22.09
N GLU A 329 8.69 -32.72 -22.40
CA GLU A 329 7.64 -31.86 -23.00
C GLU A 329 7.04 -30.86 -22.03
N SER A 330 7.40 -30.90 -20.75
CA SER A 330 6.96 -29.95 -19.74
C SER A 330 7.21 -28.51 -20.18
N GLN A 331 6.19 -27.68 -20.10
CA GLN A 331 6.24 -26.24 -20.43
C GLN A 331 6.38 -25.37 -19.16
N ALA A 332 6.63 -25.99 -17.99
CA ALA A 332 6.81 -25.23 -16.76
C ALA A 332 8.06 -24.36 -16.80
N ALA A 333 7.95 -23.15 -16.28
CA ALA A 333 9.06 -22.23 -16.08
C ALA A 333 8.90 -21.44 -14.77
N GLY A 334 10.04 -20.98 -14.24
CA GLY A 334 10.09 -20.17 -13.03
C GLY A 334 10.81 -18.86 -13.27
N LEU A 335 10.42 -17.85 -12.53
CA LEU A 335 11.12 -16.57 -12.51
C LEU A 335 11.17 -16.01 -11.09
N THR A 336 12.26 -15.33 -10.77
CA THR A 336 12.38 -14.58 -9.53
C THR A 336 12.57 -13.10 -9.80
N ILE A 337 12.11 -12.30 -8.85
CA ILE A 337 12.32 -10.86 -8.89
C ILE A 337 13.30 -10.42 -7.80
N ASN A 338 14.00 -9.32 -8.10
CA ASN A 338 14.88 -8.69 -7.12
C ASN A 338 14.10 -8.29 -5.87
N LEU A 339 14.63 -8.59 -4.69
CA LEU A 339 14.12 -8.01 -3.45
C LEU A 339 14.30 -6.49 -3.51
N LEU A 340 13.24 -5.77 -3.19
CA LEU A 340 13.28 -4.31 -3.19
C LEU A 340 14.10 -3.81 -1.99
N THR A 341 15.21 -3.16 -2.29
CA THR A 341 16.12 -2.54 -1.31
C THR A 341 16.23 -1.05 -1.58
N LYS A 342 16.43 -0.28 -0.54
CA LYS A 342 16.85 1.11 -0.63
C LYS A 342 18.30 1.20 -1.12
N SER A 343 18.74 2.38 -1.54
CA SER A 343 20.12 2.65 -1.96
C SER A 343 21.17 2.44 -0.86
N ASN A 344 20.79 2.49 0.41
CA ASN A 344 21.63 2.15 1.56
C ASN A 344 21.74 0.64 1.84
N GLY A 345 21.12 -0.22 1.02
CA GLY A 345 21.11 -1.69 1.17
C GLY A 345 20.03 -2.24 2.08
N GLU A 346 19.28 -1.42 2.79
CA GLU A 346 18.18 -1.86 3.65
C GLU A 346 17.01 -2.40 2.83
N LYS A 347 16.31 -3.42 3.36
CA LYS A 347 15.07 -3.93 2.74
C LYS A 347 14.00 -2.84 2.77
N PHE A 348 13.42 -2.54 1.59
CA PHE A 348 12.29 -1.63 1.49
C PHE A 348 11.04 -2.19 2.20
N GLY A 349 10.24 -1.29 2.78
CA GLY A 349 9.01 -1.68 3.50
C GLY A 349 9.22 -1.93 4.99
N LYS A 350 10.40 -1.59 5.53
CA LYS A 350 10.67 -1.52 6.96
C LYS A 350 11.01 -0.09 7.37
N SER A 351 10.42 0.35 8.48
CA SER A 351 10.77 1.58 9.19
C SER A 351 11.56 1.21 10.46
N GLU A 352 12.03 2.22 11.19
CA GLU A 352 12.60 2.02 12.53
C GLU A 352 11.64 1.30 13.50
N LYS A 353 10.33 1.45 13.28
CA LYS A 353 9.26 0.82 14.06
C LYS A 353 8.87 -0.59 13.58
N GLY A 354 9.50 -1.10 12.52
CA GLY A 354 9.21 -2.42 11.96
C GLY A 354 8.61 -2.39 10.56
N ALA A 355 7.89 -3.45 10.18
CA ALA A 355 7.29 -3.58 8.87
C ALA A 355 6.13 -2.60 8.65
N ILE A 356 6.05 -2.02 7.46
CA ILE A 356 4.91 -1.23 7.00
C ILE A 356 3.85 -2.20 6.46
N PHE A 357 2.75 -2.34 7.20
CA PHE A 357 1.65 -3.21 6.84
C PHE A 357 0.68 -2.54 5.85
N LEU A 358 -0.02 -3.35 5.06
CA LEU A 358 -1.05 -2.87 4.12
C LEU A 358 -2.43 -2.72 4.79
N SER A 359 -2.61 -3.20 6.02
CA SER A 359 -3.82 -3.01 6.80
C SER A 359 -3.78 -1.68 7.56
N GLU A 360 -4.82 -0.87 7.43
CA GLU A 360 -4.96 0.40 8.16
C GLU A 360 -4.94 0.22 9.70
N ALA A 361 -5.40 -0.93 10.19
CA ALA A 361 -5.38 -1.25 11.61
C ALA A 361 -3.95 -1.36 12.19
N LYS A 362 -2.96 -1.73 11.36
CA LYS A 362 -1.56 -1.89 11.78
C LYS A 362 -0.68 -0.71 11.38
N THR A 363 -0.84 -0.21 10.18
CA THR A 363 -0.16 0.98 9.66
C THR A 363 -1.22 1.90 9.09
N SER A 364 -1.43 3.05 9.70
CA SER A 364 -2.43 4.00 9.24
C SER A 364 -2.13 4.50 7.82
N THR A 365 -3.14 4.96 7.11
CA THR A 365 -2.98 5.54 5.77
C THR A 365 -1.99 6.70 5.77
N TYR A 366 -1.96 7.49 6.86
CA TYR A 366 -1.00 8.57 7.06
C TYR A 366 0.44 8.03 7.19
N GLU A 367 0.67 6.99 8.02
CA GLU A 367 2.00 6.37 8.18
C GLU A 367 2.51 5.79 6.87
N LEU A 368 1.66 5.10 6.09
CA LEU A 368 2.02 4.59 4.76
C LEU A 368 2.39 5.74 3.81
N TYR A 369 1.54 6.78 3.73
CA TYR A 369 1.80 7.95 2.90
C TYR A 369 3.12 8.62 3.27
N GLN A 370 3.36 8.87 4.56
CA GLN A 370 4.59 9.49 5.05
C GLN A 370 5.83 8.62 4.81
N PHE A 371 5.72 7.30 4.96
CA PHE A 371 6.81 6.39 4.62
C PHE A 371 7.23 6.53 3.16
N LEU A 372 6.28 6.57 2.24
CA LEU A 372 6.52 6.73 0.81
C LEU A 372 7.00 8.15 0.47
N PHE A 373 6.42 9.16 1.09
CA PHE A 373 6.80 10.55 0.92
C PHE A 373 8.24 10.83 1.39
N ASN A 374 8.74 10.12 2.39
CA ASN A 374 10.07 10.31 2.94
C ASN A 374 11.17 9.47 2.26
N GLN A 375 10.92 8.89 1.09
CA GLN A 375 11.95 8.19 0.33
C GLN A 375 12.98 9.17 -0.26
N GLU A 376 14.21 8.68 -0.44
CA GLU A 376 15.30 9.47 -0.99
C GLU A 376 15.14 9.66 -2.52
N ASP A 377 15.58 10.79 -3.04
CA ASP A 377 15.47 11.13 -4.46
C ASP A 377 16.13 10.07 -5.37
N LYS A 378 17.27 9.52 -4.93
CA LYS A 378 18.01 8.48 -5.67
C LYS A 378 17.27 7.15 -5.80
N ASP A 379 16.28 6.89 -4.94
CA ASP A 379 15.48 5.67 -4.97
C ASP A 379 14.21 5.80 -5.83
N LEU A 380 13.79 7.01 -6.18
CA LEU A 380 12.49 7.27 -6.81
C LEU A 380 12.29 6.50 -8.12
N GLU A 381 13.26 6.54 -9.06
CA GLU A 381 13.10 5.87 -10.37
C GLU A 381 12.93 4.36 -10.19
N LYS A 382 13.71 3.75 -9.27
CA LYS A 382 13.60 2.33 -8.93
C LYS A 382 12.25 2.01 -8.29
N LEU A 383 11.78 2.86 -7.37
CA LEU A 383 10.49 2.68 -6.70
C LEU A 383 9.32 2.82 -7.67
N PHE A 384 9.35 3.81 -8.57
CA PHE A 384 8.35 3.95 -9.62
C PHE A 384 8.33 2.73 -10.54
N ALA A 385 9.48 2.28 -11.02
CA ALA A 385 9.57 1.11 -11.87
C ALA A 385 9.04 -0.16 -11.21
N SER A 386 9.28 -0.32 -9.91
CA SER A 386 8.88 -1.52 -9.17
C SER A 386 7.43 -1.50 -8.69
N LEU A 387 6.98 -0.36 -8.16
CA LEU A 387 5.75 -0.25 -7.38
C LEU A 387 4.60 0.46 -8.10
N THR A 388 4.79 0.94 -9.33
CA THR A 388 3.73 1.59 -10.10
C THR A 388 3.57 0.98 -11.48
N PHE A 389 2.49 1.32 -12.16
CA PHE A 389 2.24 0.91 -13.54
C PHE A 389 2.66 1.98 -14.57
N PHE A 390 3.27 3.08 -14.13
CA PHE A 390 3.81 4.09 -15.04
C PHE A 390 4.77 3.46 -16.04
N ASP A 391 4.69 3.90 -17.29
CA ASP A 391 5.63 3.48 -18.29
C ASP A 391 6.96 4.26 -18.19
N GLN A 392 7.93 3.87 -18.99
CA GLN A 392 9.28 4.46 -18.95
C GLN A 392 9.27 5.97 -19.25
N LYS A 393 8.40 6.42 -20.14
CA LYS A 393 8.28 7.85 -20.49
C LYS A 393 7.70 8.66 -19.35
N GLN A 394 6.65 8.14 -18.72
CA GLN A 394 6.01 8.76 -17.55
C GLN A 394 6.99 8.88 -16.38
N ILE A 395 7.74 7.81 -16.07
CA ILE A 395 8.76 7.83 -15.01
C ILE A 395 9.85 8.85 -15.33
N ALA A 396 10.37 8.86 -16.56
CA ALA A 396 11.39 9.81 -16.97
C ALA A 396 10.89 11.26 -16.86
N PHE A 397 9.64 11.51 -17.23
CA PHE A 397 9.00 12.82 -17.13
C PHE A 397 8.85 13.28 -15.68
N ILE A 398 8.32 12.42 -14.78
CA ILE A 398 8.20 12.74 -13.35
C ILE A 398 9.59 13.04 -12.76
N SER A 399 10.59 12.22 -13.10
CA SER A 399 11.98 12.40 -12.63
C SER A 399 12.59 13.71 -13.14
N GLN A 400 12.29 14.10 -14.37
CA GLN A 400 12.74 15.38 -14.94
C GLN A 400 12.10 16.56 -14.21
N LEU A 401 10.79 16.50 -13.99
CA LEU A 401 10.04 17.56 -13.29
C LEU A 401 10.53 17.69 -11.84
N HIS A 402 10.74 16.57 -11.14
CA HIS A 402 11.29 16.55 -9.80
C HIS A 402 12.70 17.19 -9.73
N ARG A 403 13.58 16.88 -10.69
CA ARG A 403 14.94 17.44 -10.74
C ARG A 403 14.98 18.95 -11.01
N LYS A 404 13.97 19.53 -11.67
CA LYS A 404 13.88 20.99 -11.83
C LYS A 404 13.73 21.72 -10.50
N ASN A 405 12.97 21.16 -9.56
CA ASN A 405 12.78 21.71 -8.21
C ASN A 405 12.60 20.59 -7.17
N PRO A 406 13.70 20.02 -6.65
CA PRO A 406 13.64 18.92 -5.68
C PRO A 406 12.93 19.27 -4.36
N THR A 407 12.93 20.56 -3.99
CA THR A 407 12.31 21.02 -2.72
C THR A 407 10.79 20.82 -2.72
N LEU A 408 10.14 20.82 -3.87
CA LEU A 408 8.71 20.53 -4.02
C LEU A 408 8.38 19.05 -3.80
N ARG A 409 9.39 18.17 -3.84
CA ARG A 409 9.24 16.72 -3.62
C ARG A 409 8.19 16.07 -4.52
N ILE A 410 8.11 16.51 -5.78
CA ILE A 410 7.09 16.07 -6.75
C ILE A 410 7.12 14.55 -6.91
N GLY A 411 8.30 13.97 -7.09
CA GLY A 411 8.46 12.52 -7.24
C GLY A 411 7.91 11.74 -6.06
N GLN A 412 8.27 12.14 -4.81
CA GLN A 412 7.79 11.48 -3.60
C GLN A 412 6.27 11.61 -3.44
N LYS A 413 5.70 12.78 -3.72
CA LYS A 413 4.25 13.00 -3.62
C LYS A 413 3.49 12.14 -4.63
N VAL A 414 3.92 12.12 -5.90
CA VAL A 414 3.30 11.26 -6.93
C VAL A 414 3.42 9.78 -6.54
N LEU A 415 4.57 9.33 -6.05
CA LEU A 415 4.76 7.96 -5.57
C LEU A 415 3.83 7.63 -4.41
N ALA A 416 3.78 8.50 -3.40
CA ALA A 416 2.96 8.32 -2.21
C ALA A 416 1.46 8.32 -2.57
N ALA A 417 1.01 9.26 -3.40
CA ALA A 417 -0.37 9.29 -3.90
C ALA A 417 -0.73 7.99 -4.62
N THR A 418 0.07 7.58 -5.60
CA THR A 418 -0.19 6.40 -6.43
C THR A 418 -0.31 5.13 -5.59
N ILE A 419 0.63 4.90 -4.66
CA ILE A 419 0.64 3.67 -3.86
C ILE A 419 -0.44 3.72 -2.77
N THR A 420 -0.68 4.88 -2.14
CA THR A 420 -1.74 5.00 -1.14
C THR A 420 -3.12 4.77 -1.76
N ILE A 421 -3.36 5.31 -2.97
CA ILE A 421 -4.59 5.03 -3.72
C ILE A 421 -4.68 3.55 -4.10
N PHE A 422 -3.59 2.93 -4.52
CA PHE A 422 -3.59 1.50 -4.82
C PHE A 422 -3.99 0.66 -3.61
N VAL A 423 -3.48 0.98 -2.42
CA VAL A 423 -3.67 0.16 -1.20
C VAL A 423 -4.96 0.51 -0.47
N HIS A 424 -5.27 1.79 -0.32
CA HIS A 424 -6.35 2.30 0.54
C HIS A 424 -7.43 3.08 -0.22
N GLN A 425 -7.36 3.08 -1.55
CA GLN A 425 -8.26 3.81 -2.43
C GLN A 425 -8.26 5.33 -2.17
N LEU A 426 -9.14 6.08 -2.84
CA LEU A 426 -9.22 7.53 -2.69
C LEU A 426 -9.55 7.98 -1.27
N PRO A 427 -10.50 7.37 -0.54
CA PRO A 427 -10.81 7.79 0.83
C PRO A 427 -9.59 7.73 1.75
N GLY A 428 -8.77 6.67 1.64
CA GLY A 428 -7.54 6.54 2.41
C GLY A 428 -6.49 7.59 2.05
N TYR A 429 -6.33 7.89 0.77
CA TYR A 429 -5.41 8.93 0.31
C TYR A 429 -5.82 10.31 0.83
N PHE A 430 -7.09 10.69 0.74
CA PHE A 430 -7.60 11.96 1.26
C PHE A 430 -7.45 12.06 2.77
N LYS A 431 -7.72 10.97 3.48
CA LYS A 431 -7.47 10.90 4.92
C LYS A 431 -5.99 11.18 5.25
N ALA A 432 -5.06 10.59 4.49
CA ALA A 432 -3.64 10.83 4.67
C ALA A 432 -3.25 12.30 4.38
N LEU A 433 -3.79 12.90 3.32
CA LEU A 433 -3.56 14.31 2.98
C LEU A 433 -4.12 15.25 4.03
N LYS A 434 -5.37 15.04 4.47
CA LYS A 434 -6.01 15.83 5.53
C LYS A 434 -5.14 15.85 6.79
N ILE A 435 -4.69 14.68 7.22
CA ILE A 435 -3.82 14.55 8.39
C ILE A 435 -2.48 15.26 8.17
N THR A 436 -1.87 15.04 7.00
CA THR A 436 -0.59 15.68 6.64
C THR A 436 -0.70 17.21 6.70
N ASN A 437 -1.73 17.78 6.09
CA ASN A 437 -1.96 19.22 6.06
C ASN A 437 -2.26 19.79 7.45
N ALA A 438 -3.11 19.10 8.23
CA ALA A 438 -3.43 19.51 9.59
C ALA A 438 -2.20 19.54 10.51
N LEU A 439 -1.30 18.57 10.37
CA LEU A 439 -0.05 18.53 11.13
C LEU A 439 0.97 19.57 10.65
N PHE A 440 1.04 19.80 9.34
CA PHE A 440 1.97 20.77 8.74
C PHE A 440 1.57 22.22 9.07
N ASN A 441 0.28 22.53 8.99
CA ASN A 441 -0.26 23.86 9.23
C ASN A 441 -0.57 24.14 10.72
N ASN A 442 -0.31 23.19 11.62
CA ASN A 442 -0.70 23.23 13.04
C ASN A 442 -2.24 23.33 13.26
N GLU A 443 -3.01 22.76 12.35
CA GLU A 443 -4.49 22.75 12.37
C GLU A 443 -5.04 21.42 12.93
N ILE A 444 -4.37 20.87 13.95
CA ILE A 444 -4.71 19.57 14.56
C ILE A 444 -6.15 19.53 15.08
N HIS A 445 -6.73 20.69 15.41
CA HIS A 445 -8.11 20.81 15.84
C HIS A 445 -9.15 20.40 14.78
N GLN A 446 -8.75 20.33 13.49
CA GLN A 446 -9.59 19.83 12.41
C GLN A 446 -9.67 18.30 12.35
N LEU A 447 -8.83 17.60 13.10
CA LEU A 447 -8.80 16.13 13.14
C LEU A 447 -9.82 15.60 14.15
N THR A 448 -10.41 14.45 13.81
CA THR A 448 -11.23 13.71 14.76
C THR A 448 -10.37 13.05 15.83
N THR A 449 -10.96 12.73 16.98
CA THR A 449 -10.31 11.97 18.05
C THR A 449 -9.69 10.68 17.52
N SER A 450 -10.40 9.94 16.68
CA SER A 450 -9.92 8.67 16.13
C SER A 450 -8.73 8.87 15.17
N GLU A 451 -8.69 9.93 14.38
CA GLU A 451 -7.54 10.29 13.53
C GLU A 451 -6.32 10.63 14.40
N ILE A 452 -6.48 11.45 15.45
CA ILE A 452 -5.40 11.79 16.38
C ILE A 452 -4.85 10.53 17.05
N LEU A 453 -5.71 9.66 17.59
CA LEU A 453 -5.29 8.42 18.23
C LEU A 453 -4.57 7.48 17.26
N SER A 454 -4.98 7.43 16.01
CA SER A 454 -4.32 6.59 14.99
C SER A 454 -2.90 7.06 14.65
N ILE A 455 -2.66 8.37 14.69
CA ILE A 455 -1.35 8.98 14.40
C ILE A 455 -0.41 8.81 15.60
N PHE A 456 -0.94 9.03 16.79
CA PHE A 456 -0.18 9.09 18.03
C PHE A 456 -0.39 7.83 18.91
N LYS A 457 -0.68 6.67 18.32
CA LYS A 457 -0.97 5.41 19.04
C LYS A 457 0.16 4.95 19.97
N ASP A 458 1.42 5.24 19.60
CA ASP A 458 2.61 4.85 20.35
C ASP A 458 3.13 5.96 21.29
N VAL A 459 2.39 7.07 21.41
CA VAL A 459 2.80 8.23 22.22
C VAL A 459 2.30 8.04 23.65
N PRO A 460 3.13 8.40 24.66
CA PRO A 460 2.73 8.34 26.05
C PRO A 460 1.40 9.08 26.28
N THR A 461 0.43 8.37 26.85
CA THR A 461 -0.92 8.91 27.07
C THR A 461 -1.19 9.08 28.55
N ILE A 462 -1.60 10.28 28.95
CA ILE A 462 -1.98 10.69 30.29
C ILE A 462 -3.51 10.69 30.37
N LYS A 463 -4.07 10.04 31.36
CA LYS A 463 -5.51 10.12 31.65
C LYS A 463 -5.74 11.24 32.67
N GLN A 464 -6.58 12.20 32.33
CA GLN A 464 -6.89 13.34 33.18
C GLN A 464 -8.37 13.33 33.57
N THR A 465 -8.63 13.49 34.86
CA THR A 465 -9.99 13.52 35.43
C THR A 465 -10.39 14.91 35.95
N SER A 466 -9.45 15.83 36.09
CA SER A 466 -9.64 17.21 36.57
C SER A 466 -8.74 18.16 35.83
N ASP A 467 -9.13 19.42 35.77
CA ASP A 467 -8.35 20.47 35.16
C ASP A 467 -7.04 20.71 35.93
N GLU A 468 -5.91 20.73 35.22
CA GLU A 468 -4.58 20.95 35.80
C GLU A 468 -3.79 21.97 34.97
N THR A 469 -2.83 22.66 35.60
CA THR A 469 -1.90 23.52 34.84
C THR A 469 -0.95 22.69 33.98
N LEU A 470 -0.58 23.21 32.82
CA LEU A 470 0.39 22.57 31.92
C LEU A 470 1.69 22.20 32.67
N ILE A 471 2.17 23.10 33.56
CA ILE A 471 3.35 22.85 34.39
C ILE A 471 3.16 21.63 35.28
N ALA A 472 1.99 21.50 35.94
CA ALA A 472 1.70 20.37 36.82
C ALA A 472 1.73 19.05 36.04
N ILE A 473 1.04 18.99 34.88
CA ILE A 473 1.01 17.80 34.01
C ILE A 473 2.42 17.39 33.60
N LEU A 474 3.24 18.33 33.09
CA LEU A 474 4.58 18.02 32.60
C LEU A 474 5.53 17.53 33.70
N VAL A 475 5.37 18.02 34.93
CA VAL A 475 6.21 17.60 36.06
C VAL A 475 5.69 16.30 36.69
N ASN A 476 4.39 16.20 36.98
CA ASN A 476 3.78 15.03 37.63
C ASN A 476 3.98 13.75 36.81
N HIS A 477 3.91 13.86 35.48
CA HIS A 477 4.10 12.72 34.56
C HIS A 477 5.57 12.56 34.10
N LYS A 478 6.53 13.21 34.79
CA LYS A 478 7.99 13.08 34.54
C LYS A 478 8.41 13.41 33.10
N ILE A 479 7.62 14.23 32.40
CA ILE A 479 7.96 14.74 31.06
C ILE A 479 9.06 15.81 31.17
N CYS A 480 9.03 16.58 32.25
CA CYS A 480 10.05 17.51 32.64
C CYS A 480 10.49 17.25 34.10
N ASN A 481 11.75 17.53 34.41
CA ASN A 481 12.33 17.23 35.70
C ASN A 481 11.94 18.24 36.79
N SER A 482 11.55 19.46 36.41
CA SER A 482 11.20 20.52 37.34
C SER A 482 10.29 21.59 36.72
N LYS A 483 9.58 22.33 37.59
CA LYS A 483 8.79 23.49 37.19
C LYS A 483 9.65 24.58 36.50
N ARG A 484 10.89 24.75 36.92
CA ARG A 484 11.84 25.68 36.29
C ARG A 484 12.11 25.30 34.84
N GLN A 485 12.39 24.02 34.58
CA GLN A 485 12.63 23.54 33.21
C GLN A 485 11.40 23.75 32.29
N VAL A 486 10.18 23.58 32.83
CA VAL A 486 8.98 23.84 32.02
C VAL A 486 8.87 25.31 31.66
N ARG A 487 9.13 26.24 32.60
CA ARG A 487 9.09 27.68 32.35
C ARG A 487 10.13 28.08 31.30
N GLU A 488 11.35 27.56 31.39
CA GLU A 488 12.40 27.78 30.39
C GLU A 488 11.94 27.32 29.00
N LEU A 489 11.34 26.11 28.88
CA LEU A 489 10.81 25.61 27.62
C LEU A 489 9.63 26.41 27.09
N ILE A 490 8.78 26.97 27.95
CA ILE A 490 7.69 27.89 27.55
C ILE A 490 8.25 29.19 27.02
N HIS A 491 9.21 29.78 27.75
CA HIS A 491 9.91 31.02 27.34
C HIS A 491 10.56 30.82 25.96
N ASP A 492 11.22 29.68 25.73
CA ASP A 492 11.88 29.33 24.47
C ASP A 492 10.90 28.89 23.37
N GLN A 493 9.59 28.97 23.63
CA GLN A 493 8.54 28.52 22.73
C GLN A 493 8.71 27.06 22.23
N ALA A 494 9.31 26.23 23.07
CA ALA A 494 9.61 24.83 22.79
C ALA A 494 8.45 23.89 23.15
N ILE A 495 7.37 24.42 23.74
CA ILE A 495 6.14 23.69 24.04
C ILE A 495 5.01 24.19 23.15
N VAL A 496 4.31 23.24 22.53
CA VAL A 496 3.15 23.48 21.68
C VAL A 496 1.99 22.65 22.22
N VAL A 497 0.82 23.26 22.40
CA VAL A 497 -0.41 22.59 22.83
C VAL A 497 -1.45 22.75 21.73
N ASN A 498 -2.02 21.64 21.27
CA ASN A 498 -3.02 21.60 20.18
C ASN A 498 -2.63 22.42 18.94
N GLY A 499 -1.33 22.39 18.58
CA GLY A 499 -0.77 23.13 17.45
C GLY A 499 -0.36 24.58 17.74
N GLN A 500 -0.66 25.11 18.92
CA GLN A 500 -0.34 26.49 19.29
C GLN A 500 0.89 26.55 20.21
N LYS A 501 1.84 27.43 19.92
CA LYS A 501 2.97 27.71 20.79
C LYS A 501 2.48 28.37 22.08
N ILE A 502 2.96 27.89 23.22
CA ILE A 502 2.53 28.39 24.53
C ILE A 502 3.50 29.42 25.04
N THR A 503 2.96 30.54 25.51
CA THR A 503 3.69 31.61 26.19
C THR A 503 3.18 31.87 27.61
N ASP A 504 1.97 31.34 27.94
CA ASP A 504 1.37 31.49 29.26
C ASP A 504 1.82 30.33 30.18
N GLU A 505 2.52 30.65 31.23
CA GLU A 505 2.95 29.69 32.26
C GLU A 505 1.78 29.12 33.09
N ASN A 506 0.66 29.84 33.16
CA ASN A 506 -0.51 29.47 33.94
C ASN A 506 -1.57 28.74 33.10
N LEU A 507 -1.25 28.33 31.85
CA LEU A 507 -2.18 27.64 30.99
C LEU A 507 -2.78 26.42 31.69
N ILE A 508 -4.12 26.39 31.76
CA ILE A 508 -4.88 25.27 32.30
C ILE A 508 -5.24 24.32 31.13
N ILE A 509 -4.87 23.06 31.28
CA ILE A 509 -5.29 21.99 30.39
C ILE A 509 -6.62 21.46 30.88
N SER A 510 -7.67 21.70 30.12
CA SER A 510 -9.05 21.36 30.49
C SER A 510 -9.77 20.62 29.39
N LYS A 511 -10.79 19.83 29.78
CA LYS A 511 -11.67 19.14 28.84
C LYS A 511 -12.35 20.12 27.87
N LYS A 512 -12.72 21.32 28.34
CA LYS A 512 -13.37 22.35 27.53
C LYS A 512 -12.47 22.88 26.40
N ALA A 513 -11.15 22.99 26.66
CA ALA A 513 -10.16 23.47 25.70
C ALA A 513 -9.55 22.34 24.84
N ALA A 514 -9.92 21.10 25.13
CA ALA A 514 -9.41 19.93 24.42
C ALA A 514 -10.03 19.79 23.02
N ILE A 515 -9.28 19.21 22.11
CA ILE A 515 -9.76 18.87 20.76
C ILE A 515 -10.90 17.87 20.91
N ASN A 516 -12.04 18.16 20.30
CA ASN A 516 -13.29 17.39 20.42
C ASN A 516 -13.71 17.13 21.88
N GLN A 517 -13.30 17.98 22.83
CA GLN A 517 -13.52 17.83 24.27
C GLN A 517 -12.98 16.49 24.84
N GLN A 518 -12.01 15.88 24.20
CA GLN A 518 -11.48 14.57 24.56
C GLN A 518 -9.97 14.51 24.65
N ILE A 519 -9.24 15.20 23.78
CA ILE A 519 -7.78 15.06 23.66
C ILE A 519 -7.10 16.42 23.68
N THR A 520 -6.02 16.52 24.46
CA THR A 520 -5.04 17.59 24.31
C THR A 520 -3.71 17.00 23.86
N LEU A 521 -3.16 17.50 22.76
CA LEU A 521 -1.86 17.10 22.24
C LEU A 521 -0.79 18.10 22.72
N ILE A 522 0.21 17.60 23.42
CA ILE A 522 1.35 18.38 23.88
C ILE A 522 2.59 17.94 23.09
N LYS A 523 3.29 18.90 22.47
CA LYS A 523 4.57 18.69 21.81
C LYS A 523 5.67 19.39 22.57
N LYS A 524 6.74 18.66 22.93
CA LYS A 524 7.94 19.18 23.61
C LYS A 524 9.13 19.13 22.65
N GLY A 525 9.64 20.28 22.27
CA GLY A 525 10.72 20.39 21.28
C GLY A 525 10.29 19.92 19.88
N LYS A 526 11.22 19.37 19.11
CA LYS A 526 10.98 19.05 17.69
C LYS A 526 10.20 17.76 17.45
N ARG A 527 10.31 16.73 18.32
CA ARG A 527 9.85 15.36 18.02
C ARG A 527 9.06 14.66 19.11
N ASN A 528 9.02 15.17 20.35
CA ASN A 528 8.40 14.48 21.45
C ASN A 528 6.95 14.93 21.61
N TYR A 529 6.00 13.98 21.50
CA TYR A 529 4.58 14.21 21.66
C TYR A 529 4.04 13.45 22.85
N TYR A 530 3.00 14.00 23.46
CA TYR A 530 2.27 13.41 24.60
C TYR A 530 0.80 13.68 24.42
N LEU A 531 -0.04 12.68 24.70
CA LEU A 531 -1.49 12.82 24.66
C LEU A 531 -2.04 12.97 26.07
N VAL A 532 -2.91 13.92 26.29
CA VAL A 532 -3.76 14.01 27.50
C VAL A 532 -5.17 13.64 27.08
N PHE A 533 -5.68 12.55 27.63
CA PHE A 533 -7.04 12.06 27.38
C PHE A 533 -7.95 12.47 28.55
N HIS A 534 -8.93 13.30 28.27
CA HIS A 534 -9.89 13.83 29.26
C HIS A 534 -11.05 12.83 29.45
N GLN A 535 -11.21 12.34 30.67
CA GLN A 535 -12.28 11.41 31.07
C GLN A 535 -13.57 12.13 31.48
#